data_f64fa93989c13cc459b43c7f674deca5
#
_entry.id   f64fa93989c13cc459b43c7f674deca5
#
_cell.length_a   1.000
_cell.length_b   1.000
_cell.length_c   1.000
_cell.angle_alpha   90.00
_cell.angle_beta   90.00
_cell.angle_gamma   90.00
#
_symmetry.space_group_name_H-M   'P 1'
#
loop_
_entity.id
_entity.type
_entity.pdbx_description
1 polymer ?
#
loop_
_entity_poly.entity_id
_entity_poly.type
_entity_poly.pdbx_seq_one_letter_code
_entity_poly.pdbx_strand_id
1 'polypeptide(L)'
;MHQMKKASSYAVAVACLLLAAAGPSRQAGGQPAASSTVSPSLNYEFFKAKVEPIFLAKRPGHARCVVCHTTNNAPLHLVPLSPGSATWNEEQSRRNFQLVQRVVVPGFEGSKLVTHPLAEQAGGDPHHGGGQQFNSQDDPEWLTLKAFVLGATLK
;
A
#
# COMPACT_ATOMS: atom_id res chain seq x y z
N MET A 1 -43.30 24.49 39.83
CA MET A 1 -42.56 25.59 40.45
C MET A 1 -41.48 25.97 39.48
N HIS A 2 -41.74 26.98 38.64
CA HIS A 2 -41.40 28.37 38.76
C HIS A 2 -39.91 28.60 39.05
N GLN A 3 -39.19 29.15 38.15
CA GLN A 3 -38.81 30.54 38.01
C GLN A 3 -38.21 30.86 36.63
N MET A 4 -38.85 31.77 35.97
CA MET A 4 -38.37 32.64 34.88
C MET A 4 -37.45 33.74 35.47
N LYS A 5 -36.71 34.36 34.60
CA LYS A 5 -36.17 35.77 34.58
C LYS A 5 -34.69 35.75 34.20
N LYS A 6 -34.12 36.62 33.37
CA LYS A 6 -34.56 37.91 32.83
C LYS A 6 -33.68 38.24 31.59
N ALA A 7 -34.26 38.89 30.63
CA ALA A 7 -33.58 39.61 29.53
C ALA A 7 -32.80 40.80 30.10
N SER A 8 -31.68 41.15 29.46
CA SER A 8 -31.11 42.48 29.59
C SER A 8 -30.55 42.93 28.24
N SER A 9 -31.28 43.87 27.68
CA SER A 9 -30.89 44.64 26.50
C SER A 9 -29.89 45.71 26.89
N TYR A 10 -28.79 45.83 26.18
CA TYR A 10 -28.02 47.08 26.10
C TYR A 10 -27.79 47.45 24.64
N ALA A 11 -28.47 48.52 24.25
CA ALA A 11 -28.22 49.32 23.09
C ALA A 11 -27.20 50.40 23.44
N VAL A 12 -26.11 50.53 22.69
CA VAL A 12 -25.29 51.75 22.66
C VAL A 12 -24.67 51.97 21.31
N ALA A 13 -25.22 53.01 20.65
CA ALA A 13 -24.57 54.08 19.89
C ALA A 13 -23.51 53.79 18.83
N VAL A 14 -23.91 54.21 17.64
CA VAL A 14 -23.16 54.52 16.40
C VAL A 14 -22.12 55.62 16.69
N ALA A 15 -20.89 55.38 16.24
CA ALA A 15 -19.93 56.42 15.94
C ALA A 15 -19.23 56.06 14.62
N CYS A 16 -19.62 56.78 13.55
CA CYS A 16 -18.94 56.79 12.27
C CYS A 16 -17.61 57.54 12.39
N LEU A 17 -16.50 56.87 12.13
CA LEU A 17 -15.25 57.54 11.80
C LEU A 17 -14.78 57.03 10.45
N LEU A 18 -14.87 57.91 9.43
CA LEU A 18 -14.23 57.72 8.12
C LEU A 18 -12.74 57.92 8.28
N LEU A 19 -11.95 56.92 8.05
CA LEU A 19 -10.52 57.02 7.85
C LEU A 19 -10.11 56.37 6.51
N ALA A 20 -9.39 57.17 5.76
CA ALA A 20 -8.99 56.97 4.38
C ALA A 20 -8.21 55.68 4.13
N ALA A 21 -8.49 55.09 2.98
CA ALA A 21 -7.85 53.91 2.46
C ALA A 21 -6.38 54.16 2.07
N ALA A 22 -5.49 53.46 2.73
CA ALA A 22 -4.22 53.07 2.14
C ALA A 22 -4.33 51.60 1.81
N GLY A 23 -4.45 51.25 0.53
CA GLY A 23 -4.54 49.88 0.06
C GLY A 23 -3.23 49.14 0.30
N PRO A 24 -3.27 47.96 0.92
CA PRO A 24 -2.09 47.12 0.95
C PRO A 24 -1.87 46.52 -0.45
N SER A 25 -0.65 46.70 -0.96
CA SER A 25 -0.13 46.02 -2.14
C SER A 25 -0.32 44.50 -1.96
N ARG A 26 -1.08 43.87 -2.87
CA ARG A 26 -1.14 42.43 -3.02
C ARG A 26 0.26 41.94 -3.40
N GLN A 27 1.02 41.49 -2.41
CA GLN A 27 2.10 40.59 -2.69
C GLN A 27 1.47 39.30 -3.23
N ALA A 28 1.76 39.01 -4.49
CA ALA A 28 1.51 37.71 -5.07
C ALA A 28 2.40 36.70 -4.34
N GLY A 29 1.87 36.14 -3.26
CA GLY A 29 2.48 35.00 -2.58
C GLY A 29 2.48 33.86 -3.57
N GLY A 30 3.65 33.56 -4.14
CA GLY A 30 3.86 32.35 -4.92
C GLY A 30 3.48 31.17 -4.05
N GLN A 31 2.36 30.55 -4.38
CA GLN A 31 1.94 29.30 -3.77
C GLN A 31 3.03 28.27 -4.09
N PRO A 32 3.67 27.63 -3.10
CA PRO A 32 4.63 26.59 -3.41
C PRO A 32 3.91 25.55 -4.26
N ALA A 33 4.46 25.25 -5.43
CA ALA A 33 3.96 24.20 -6.30
C ALA A 33 3.87 22.93 -5.44
N ALA A 34 2.64 22.44 -5.23
CA ALA A 34 2.44 21.17 -4.57
C ALA A 34 3.19 20.13 -5.38
N SER A 35 4.31 19.64 -4.85
CA SER A 35 4.99 18.48 -5.39
C SER A 35 3.98 17.36 -5.42
N SER A 36 3.47 17.03 -6.61
CA SER A 36 2.62 15.87 -6.82
C SER A 36 3.47 14.64 -6.51
N THR A 37 3.46 14.20 -5.26
CA THR A 37 3.99 12.91 -4.89
C THR A 37 3.07 11.88 -5.53
N VAL A 38 3.46 11.43 -6.74
CA VAL A 38 2.80 10.30 -7.37
C VAL A 38 2.97 9.13 -6.41
N SER A 39 1.87 8.66 -5.85
CA SER A 39 1.90 7.45 -5.01
C SER A 39 2.49 6.31 -5.83
N PRO A 40 3.40 5.50 -5.26
CA PRO A 40 3.96 4.35 -5.96
C PRO A 40 2.82 3.47 -6.48
N SER A 41 2.91 3.04 -7.72
CA SER A 41 1.98 2.09 -8.31
C SER A 41 2.70 0.76 -8.55
N LEU A 42 1.99 -0.35 -8.40
CA LEU A 42 2.54 -1.66 -8.71
C LEU A 42 2.70 -1.82 -10.23
N ASN A 43 3.83 -2.34 -10.65
CA ASN A 43 4.16 -2.53 -12.06
C ASN A 43 3.90 -3.99 -12.48
N TYR A 44 3.05 -4.19 -13.49
CA TYR A 44 2.68 -5.52 -13.98
C TYR A 44 3.85 -6.26 -14.61
N GLU A 45 4.68 -5.60 -15.42
CA GLU A 45 5.80 -6.24 -16.09
C GLU A 45 6.86 -6.71 -15.09
N PHE A 46 7.10 -5.89 -14.05
CA PHE A 46 7.96 -6.30 -12.93
C PHE A 46 7.36 -7.49 -12.17
N PHE A 47 6.06 -7.46 -11.89
CA PHE A 47 5.36 -8.56 -11.25
C PHE A 47 5.56 -9.87 -12.01
N LYS A 48 5.23 -9.88 -13.31
CA LYS A 48 5.34 -11.05 -14.16
C LYS A 48 6.77 -11.58 -14.26
N ALA A 49 7.73 -10.69 -14.48
CA ALA A 49 9.13 -11.10 -14.72
C ALA A 49 9.89 -11.46 -13.44
N LYS A 50 9.53 -10.90 -12.27
CA LYS A 50 10.32 -10.98 -11.04
C LYS A 50 9.58 -11.59 -9.86
N VAL A 51 8.28 -11.33 -9.71
CA VAL A 51 7.48 -11.79 -8.55
C VAL A 51 6.87 -13.17 -8.80
N GLU A 52 6.29 -13.41 -9.96
CA GLU A 52 5.71 -14.74 -10.29
C GLU A 52 6.70 -15.89 -10.17
N PRO A 53 7.96 -15.79 -10.62
CA PRO A 53 8.95 -16.83 -10.39
C PRO A 53 9.15 -17.18 -8.92
N ILE A 54 9.06 -16.18 -8.02
CA ILE A 54 9.19 -16.38 -6.56
C ILE A 54 8.03 -17.25 -6.04
N PHE A 55 6.80 -17.02 -6.51
CA PHE A 55 5.64 -17.82 -6.11
C PHE A 55 5.72 -19.28 -6.57
N LEU A 56 6.42 -19.54 -7.67
CA LEU A 56 6.61 -20.85 -8.26
C LEU A 56 7.86 -21.57 -7.76
N ALA A 57 8.81 -20.84 -7.17
CA ALA A 57 10.08 -21.38 -6.71
C ALA A 57 9.89 -22.41 -5.59
N LYS A 58 10.61 -23.54 -5.69
CA LYS A 58 10.70 -24.53 -4.63
C LYS A 58 11.92 -24.22 -3.75
N ARG A 59 11.67 -23.93 -2.48
CA ARG A 59 12.73 -23.71 -1.47
C ARG A 59 12.94 -24.97 -0.64
N PRO A 60 14.18 -25.26 -0.23
CA PRO A 60 14.44 -26.38 0.69
C PRO A 60 13.60 -26.24 1.97
N GLY A 61 12.94 -27.31 2.37
CA GLY A 61 12.12 -27.33 3.59
C GLY A 61 10.75 -26.67 3.50
N HIS A 62 10.43 -25.97 2.39
CA HIS A 62 9.17 -25.20 2.26
C HIS A 62 8.31 -25.69 1.09
N ALA A 63 6.99 -25.57 1.22
CA ALA A 63 6.10 -25.67 0.07
C ALA A 63 6.26 -24.44 -0.83
N ARG A 64 6.00 -24.59 -2.13
CA ARG A 64 5.90 -23.43 -3.03
C ARG A 64 4.71 -22.59 -2.64
N CYS A 65 4.82 -21.27 -2.74
CA CYS A 65 3.73 -20.34 -2.42
C CYS A 65 2.42 -20.71 -3.15
N VAL A 66 2.52 -21.02 -4.44
CA VAL A 66 1.39 -21.41 -5.28
C VAL A 66 0.61 -22.61 -4.74
N VAL A 67 1.26 -23.56 -4.06
CA VAL A 67 0.58 -24.78 -3.56
C VAL A 67 -0.46 -24.43 -2.49
N CYS A 68 -0.12 -23.59 -1.54
CA CYS A 68 -1.02 -23.18 -0.48
C CYS A 68 -1.96 -22.06 -0.95
N HIS A 69 -1.46 -21.11 -1.74
CA HIS A 69 -2.22 -19.94 -2.17
C HIS A 69 -3.21 -20.20 -3.30
N THR A 70 -3.33 -21.42 -3.82
CA THR A 70 -4.39 -21.81 -4.75
C THR A 70 -5.47 -22.69 -4.12
N THR A 71 -5.25 -23.21 -2.92
CA THR A 71 -6.11 -24.26 -2.33
C THR A 71 -6.73 -23.90 -0.98
N ASN A 72 -6.18 -22.92 -0.27
CA ASN A 72 -6.68 -22.51 1.04
C ASN A 72 -7.41 -21.16 0.99
N ASN A 73 -8.04 -20.78 2.10
CA ASN A 73 -8.74 -19.51 2.25
C ASN A 73 -7.79 -18.34 2.62
N ALA A 74 -6.52 -18.38 2.19
CA ALA A 74 -5.60 -17.29 2.43
C ALA A 74 -6.09 -15.99 1.74
N PRO A 75 -5.86 -14.82 2.33
CA PRO A 75 -6.23 -13.54 1.72
C PRO A 75 -5.62 -13.33 0.33
N LEU A 76 -4.38 -13.76 0.14
CA LEU A 76 -3.79 -13.89 -1.20
C LEU A 76 -4.21 -15.24 -1.79
N HIS A 77 -5.09 -15.21 -2.77
CA HIS A 77 -5.54 -16.40 -3.49
C HIS A 77 -5.12 -16.31 -4.96
N LEU A 78 -4.17 -17.15 -5.37
CA LEU A 78 -3.62 -17.18 -6.72
C LEU A 78 -4.45 -18.10 -7.62
N VAL A 79 -4.42 -17.85 -8.93
CA VAL A 79 -5.01 -18.74 -9.92
C VAL A 79 -4.20 -20.04 -9.99
N PRO A 80 -4.83 -21.21 -10.01
CA PRO A 80 -4.12 -22.48 -10.21
C PRO A 80 -3.38 -22.50 -11.57
N LEU A 81 -2.25 -23.18 -11.60
CA LEU A 81 -1.57 -23.48 -12.87
C LEU A 81 -2.46 -24.35 -13.75
N SER A 82 -2.42 -24.12 -15.06
CA SER A 82 -3.04 -25.03 -16.01
C SER A 82 -2.42 -26.43 -15.93
N PRO A 83 -3.20 -27.50 -16.16
CA PRO A 83 -2.67 -28.85 -16.12
C PRO A 83 -1.43 -29.00 -17.02
N GLY A 84 -0.34 -29.54 -16.48
CA GLY A 84 0.93 -29.73 -17.19
C GLY A 84 1.79 -28.48 -17.37
N SER A 85 1.33 -27.30 -16.94
CA SER A 85 2.10 -26.07 -17.04
C SER A 85 2.99 -25.85 -15.82
N ALA A 86 4.20 -25.38 -16.04
CA ALA A 86 5.14 -24.96 -14.99
C ALA A 86 5.00 -23.48 -14.64
N THR A 87 4.35 -22.68 -15.49
CA THR A 87 4.17 -21.23 -15.36
C THR A 87 2.73 -20.84 -15.70
N TRP A 88 2.32 -19.65 -15.27
CA TRP A 88 1.05 -19.06 -15.68
C TRP A 88 1.12 -18.51 -17.11
N ASN A 89 0.00 -18.61 -17.83
CA ASN A 89 -0.17 -17.90 -19.08
C ASN A 89 -0.48 -16.41 -18.82
N GLU A 90 -0.56 -15.61 -19.88
CA GLU A 90 -0.76 -14.15 -19.78
C GLU A 90 -2.05 -13.77 -19.04
N GLU A 91 -3.15 -14.46 -19.31
CA GLU A 91 -4.43 -14.21 -18.67
C GLU A 91 -4.37 -14.52 -17.16
N GLN A 92 -3.80 -15.66 -16.81
CA GLN A 92 -3.58 -16.07 -15.42
C GLN A 92 -2.66 -15.10 -14.68
N SER A 93 -1.56 -14.64 -15.33
CA SER A 93 -0.63 -13.66 -14.79
C SER A 93 -1.32 -12.33 -14.49
N ARG A 94 -2.13 -11.81 -15.40
CA ARG A 94 -2.92 -10.58 -15.18
C ARG A 94 -3.91 -10.75 -14.05
N ARG A 95 -4.56 -11.91 -13.97
CA ARG A 95 -5.47 -12.22 -12.87
C ARG A 95 -4.75 -12.28 -11.53
N ASN A 96 -3.60 -12.93 -11.46
CA ASN A 96 -2.76 -12.97 -10.26
C ASN A 96 -2.30 -11.58 -9.84
N PHE A 97 -1.89 -10.73 -10.77
CA PHE A 97 -1.56 -9.34 -10.48
C PHE A 97 -2.71 -8.59 -9.81
N GLN A 98 -3.94 -8.71 -10.34
CA GLN A 98 -5.13 -8.11 -9.71
C GLN A 98 -5.41 -8.65 -8.31
N LEU A 99 -5.15 -9.94 -8.06
CA LEU A 99 -5.34 -10.56 -6.76
C LEU A 99 -4.28 -10.07 -5.76
N VAL A 100 -3.02 -9.96 -6.19
CA VAL A 100 -1.91 -9.41 -5.38
C VAL A 100 -2.16 -7.95 -5.02
N GLN A 101 -2.70 -7.14 -5.93
CA GLN A 101 -3.06 -5.74 -5.65
C GLN A 101 -4.06 -5.58 -4.50
N ARG A 102 -4.84 -6.60 -4.17
CA ARG A 102 -5.82 -6.56 -3.07
C ARG A 102 -5.18 -6.71 -1.68
N VAL A 103 -3.98 -7.27 -1.62
CA VAL A 103 -3.28 -7.56 -0.36
C VAL A 103 -2.00 -6.73 -0.19
N VAL A 104 -1.69 -5.89 -1.18
CA VAL A 104 -0.53 -5.00 -1.16
C VAL A 104 -0.98 -3.56 -1.00
N VAL A 105 -0.31 -2.83 -0.12
CA VAL A 105 -0.38 -1.37 -0.03
C VAL A 105 0.83 -0.81 -0.76
N PRO A 106 0.67 -0.22 -1.97
CA PRO A 106 1.80 0.29 -2.74
C PRO A 106 2.59 1.34 -1.95
N GLY A 107 3.92 1.25 -1.99
CA GLY A 107 4.83 2.13 -1.27
C GLY A 107 4.97 1.85 0.23
N PHE A 108 4.27 0.87 0.78
CA PHE A 108 4.32 0.55 2.20
C PHE A 108 5.07 -0.76 2.47
N GLU A 109 6.25 -0.67 3.06
CA GLU A 109 7.12 -1.83 3.38
C GLU A 109 6.47 -2.84 4.33
N GLY A 110 5.50 -2.42 5.15
CA GLY A 110 4.71 -3.29 6.03
C GLY A 110 3.58 -4.04 5.31
N SER A 111 3.53 -4.03 3.97
CA SER A 111 2.56 -4.83 3.21
C SER A 111 2.69 -6.32 3.51
N LYS A 112 1.56 -7.01 3.62
CA LYS A 112 1.51 -8.44 3.96
C LYS A 112 2.26 -9.35 2.99
N LEU A 113 2.40 -8.94 1.74
CA LEU A 113 3.23 -9.64 0.77
C LEU A 113 4.70 -9.72 1.18
N VAL A 114 5.18 -8.74 1.95
CA VAL A 114 6.57 -8.62 2.42
C VAL A 114 6.74 -9.18 3.83
N THR A 115 5.84 -8.80 4.76
CA THR A 115 5.99 -9.17 6.17
C THR A 115 5.55 -10.60 6.45
N HIS A 116 4.51 -11.08 5.76
CA HIS A 116 3.90 -12.37 6.10
C HIS A 116 4.78 -13.59 5.83
N PRO A 117 5.54 -13.69 4.71
CA PRO A 117 6.45 -14.80 4.46
C PRO A 117 7.83 -14.65 5.13
N LEU A 118 8.11 -13.53 5.79
CA LEU A 118 9.40 -13.27 6.46
C LEU A 118 9.39 -13.88 7.88
N ALA A 119 10.55 -14.34 8.32
CA ALA A 119 10.75 -14.82 9.67
C ALA A 119 10.49 -13.72 10.73
N GLU A 120 9.84 -14.09 11.84
CA GLU A 120 9.50 -13.17 12.92
C GLU A 120 10.74 -12.44 13.47
N GLN A 121 11.83 -13.17 13.68
CA GLN A 121 13.10 -12.60 14.17
C GLN A 121 13.75 -11.64 13.16
N ALA A 122 13.33 -11.67 11.89
CA ALA A 122 13.75 -10.74 10.85
C ALA A 122 12.76 -9.57 10.66
N GLY A 123 11.73 -9.48 11.52
CA GLY A 123 10.70 -8.44 11.44
C GLY A 123 9.44 -8.86 10.67
N GLY A 124 9.26 -10.14 10.43
CA GLY A 124 8.06 -10.70 9.79
C GLY A 124 6.90 -10.90 10.76
N ASP A 125 5.78 -11.36 10.22
CA ASP A 125 4.60 -11.70 11.00
C ASP A 125 4.80 -13.05 11.73
N PRO A 126 4.28 -13.20 12.96
CA PRO A 126 4.46 -14.45 13.73
C PRO A 126 3.71 -15.65 13.15
N HIS A 127 2.69 -15.41 12.34
CA HIS A 127 1.81 -16.46 11.83
C HIS A 127 1.72 -16.44 10.29
N HIS A 128 2.47 -17.38 9.67
CA HIS A 128 2.28 -17.74 8.27
C HIS A 128 2.00 -19.24 8.19
N GLY A 129 0.77 -19.64 7.84
CA GLY A 129 0.33 -21.04 7.86
C GLY A 129 1.14 -22.00 6.99
N GLY A 130 1.87 -21.49 5.97
CA GLY A 130 2.81 -22.23 5.13
C GLY A 130 4.25 -22.22 5.64
N GLY A 131 4.50 -21.69 6.83
CA GLY A 131 5.84 -21.44 7.38
C GLY A 131 6.52 -20.20 6.80
N GLN A 132 7.54 -19.75 7.49
CA GLN A 132 8.36 -18.61 7.08
C GLN A 132 9.19 -19.00 5.85
N GLN A 133 9.06 -18.26 4.76
CA GLN A 133 9.73 -18.56 3.49
C GLN A 133 11.11 -17.92 3.40
N PHE A 134 11.33 -16.81 4.11
CA PHE A 134 12.55 -16.02 4.10
C PHE A 134 13.06 -15.83 5.52
N ASN A 135 14.33 -16.18 5.76
CA ASN A 135 14.95 -16.11 7.08
C ASN A 135 15.55 -14.74 7.39
N SER A 136 15.77 -13.91 6.37
CA SER A 136 16.46 -12.62 6.49
C SER A 136 15.90 -11.61 5.49
N GLN A 137 16.02 -10.33 5.83
CA GLN A 137 15.75 -9.22 4.90
C GLN A 137 16.82 -9.09 3.80
N ASP A 138 17.91 -9.80 3.87
CA ASP A 138 18.95 -9.84 2.84
C ASP A 138 18.67 -10.89 1.76
N ASP A 139 17.61 -11.68 1.90
CA ASP A 139 17.23 -12.68 0.90
C ASP A 139 16.89 -11.99 -0.43
N PRO A 140 17.54 -12.38 -1.56
CA PRO A 140 17.32 -11.71 -2.84
C PRO A 140 15.87 -11.76 -3.36
N GLU A 141 15.14 -12.85 -3.06
CA GLU A 141 13.75 -12.96 -3.46
C GLU A 141 12.85 -12.10 -2.56
N TRP A 142 13.15 -12.02 -1.27
CA TRP A 142 12.46 -11.10 -0.36
C TRP A 142 12.68 -9.64 -0.76
N LEU A 143 13.92 -9.26 -1.08
CA LEU A 143 14.24 -7.92 -1.59
C LEU A 143 13.50 -7.61 -2.90
N THR A 144 13.29 -8.61 -3.75
CA THR A 144 12.49 -8.46 -4.97
C THR A 144 11.02 -8.19 -4.67
N LEU A 145 10.42 -8.89 -3.69
CA LEU A 145 9.05 -8.62 -3.25
C LEU A 145 8.93 -7.21 -2.65
N LYS A 146 9.90 -6.79 -1.84
CA LYS A 146 9.96 -5.45 -1.28
C LYS A 146 10.06 -4.39 -2.38
N ALA A 147 10.96 -4.58 -3.34
CA ALA A 147 11.12 -3.67 -4.48
C ALA A 147 9.81 -3.53 -5.28
N PHE A 148 9.12 -4.63 -5.53
CA PHE A 148 7.81 -4.61 -6.20
C PHE A 148 6.79 -3.76 -5.44
N VAL A 149 6.66 -3.97 -4.13
CA VAL A 149 5.74 -3.19 -3.26
C VAL A 149 6.08 -1.71 -3.28
N LEU A 150 7.36 -1.36 -3.37
CA LEU A 150 7.85 0.02 -3.45
C LEU A 150 7.76 0.64 -4.84
N GLY A 151 7.19 -0.09 -5.83
CA GLY A 151 6.92 0.45 -7.15
C GLY A 151 8.08 0.29 -8.15
N ALA A 152 8.96 -0.69 -7.97
CA ALA A 152 10.02 -0.99 -8.93
C ALA A 152 9.48 -1.32 -10.31
N THR A 153 10.25 -0.91 -11.33
CA THR A 153 10.00 -1.21 -12.75
C THR A 153 11.17 -1.99 -13.34
N LEU A 154 10.96 -2.67 -14.45
CA LEU A 154 12.06 -3.23 -15.24
C LEU A 154 12.86 -2.09 -15.86
N LYS A 155 14.19 -2.21 -15.82
CA LYS A 155 15.11 -1.32 -16.52
C LYS A 155 15.33 -1.82 -17.94
#